data_eb796fbfce6f4b659179e3f3acd3f77a
#
_entry.id   eb796fbfce6f4b659179e3f3acd3f77a
#
_cell.length_a   1.000
_cell.length_b   1.000
_cell.length_c   1.000
_cell.angle_alpha   90.00
_cell.angle_beta   90.00
_cell.angle_gamma   90.00
#
_symmetry.space_group_name_H-M   'P 1'
#
loop_
_entity.id
_entity.type
_entity.pdbx_description
1 polymer ?
#
loop_
_entity_poly.entity_id
_entity_poly.type
_entity_poly.pdbx_seq_one_letter_code
_entity_poly.pdbx_strand_id
1 'polypeptide(L)'
;MNLFQRVTSSLTLYAIHQIVQFHIRKEDAMETKKILLSEDEMPRQWYNILADIKMNPPLGPDGPISPDMLAPVFPMNLIEQEVSTERWIDIPEEVLGVLKIWRPSPLIRAYELEKALDTPARIYYKYEGVSPPGSHKPNTAVAQAYYNKEFGIKRLTTETGAGQWGSALAFACSQFGLECKVFMVRISFDQKPYRKAMMATWGAKCIASPSTETQAGSAVLGMDPDTPGSLGIAISEAVEAAVTDETGQTRYSLGSVLNHVMLHQTIIGLEAKKQMEKAGEYPDVVIGCAGGGSNFAGLAFPFAHDKINGKDVAIYPVEPEACPTLTRAPFA
;
A
#
# COMPACT_ATOMS: atom_id res chain seq x y z
N MET A 1 -33.26 1.54 -0.17
CA MET A 1 -32.75 2.56 -1.10
C MET A 1 -31.38 2.07 -1.59
N ASN A 2 -31.31 1.69 -2.88
CA ASN A 2 -30.26 0.86 -3.47
C ASN A 2 -28.90 1.63 -3.54
N LEU A 3 -27.80 0.93 -3.26
CA LEU A 3 -26.41 1.45 -3.33
C LEU A 3 -26.09 2.11 -4.68
N PHE A 4 -26.77 1.71 -5.74
CA PHE A 4 -26.66 2.25 -7.11
C PHE A 4 -27.16 3.70 -7.26
N GLN A 5 -28.08 4.17 -6.43
CA GLN A 5 -28.65 5.53 -6.54
C GLN A 5 -27.75 6.62 -5.93
N ARG A 6 -26.73 6.28 -5.15
CA ARG A 6 -25.78 7.27 -4.57
C ARG A 6 -24.56 7.53 -5.44
N VAL A 7 -24.28 6.70 -6.43
CA VAL A 7 -23.19 6.92 -7.41
C VAL A 7 -23.58 7.87 -8.54
N THR A 8 -24.86 8.17 -8.66
CA THR A 8 -25.43 8.99 -9.74
C THR A 8 -25.67 10.44 -9.34
N SER A 9 -24.79 11.08 -8.56
CA SER A 9 -24.82 12.54 -8.51
C SER A 9 -24.30 13.08 -9.85
N SER A 10 -25.08 13.96 -10.45
CA SER A 10 -24.96 14.45 -11.83
C SER A 10 -23.58 14.96 -12.28
N LEU A 11 -22.69 15.30 -11.37
CA LEU A 11 -21.33 15.77 -11.65
C LEU A 11 -20.36 14.63 -11.98
N THR A 12 -20.51 13.45 -11.38
CA THR A 12 -19.65 12.27 -11.65
C THR A 12 -19.97 11.67 -13.02
N LEU A 13 -21.25 11.62 -13.39
CA LEU A 13 -21.68 11.16 -14.72
C LEU A 13 -21.28 12.14 -15.84
N TYR A 14 -21.29 13.45 -15.56
CA TYR A 14 -20.86 14.47 -16.53
C TYR A 14 -19.35 14.43 -16.79
N ALA A 15 -18.54 14.22 -15.75
CA ALA A 15 -17.10 14.05 -15.88
C ALA A 15 -16.74 12.76 -16.64
N ILE A 16 -17.44 11.66 -16.37
CA ILE A 16 -17.27 10.39 -17.10
C ILE A 16 -17.72 10.52 -18.56
N HIS A 17 -18.80 11.24 -18.84
CA HIS A 17 -19.32 11.41 -20.21
C HIS A 17 -18.43 12.33 -21.07
N GLN A 18 -17.75 13.30 -20.51
CA GLN A 18 -16.82 14.19 -21.24
C GLN A 18 -15.48 13.50 -21.56
N ILE A 19 -15.11 12.44 -20.85
CA ILE A 19 -13.84 11.72 -21.02
C ILE A 19 -13.93 10.64 -22.11
N VAL A 20 -15.13 10.27 -22.55
CA VAL A 20 -15.37 9.12 -23.43
C VAL A 20 -15.61 9.54 -24.89
N GLN A 21 -14.59 10.08 -25.56
CA GLN A 21 -14.53 10.00 -27.05
C GLN A 21 -13.51 8.93 -27.44
N PHE A 22 -13.98 7.72 -27.70
CA PHE A 22 -13.13 6.59 -28.06
C PHE A 22 -13.23 6.18 -29.52
N HIS A 23 -12.07 5.89 -30.11
CA HIS A 23 -11.95 5.16 -31.37
C HIS A 23 -12.19 3.67 -31.12
N ILE A 24 -13.30 3.15 -31.63
CA ILE A 24 -13.61 1.72 -31.62
C ILE A 24 -12.81 1.06 -32.75
N ARG A 25 -11.83 0.21 -32.41
CA ARG A 25 -11.31 -0.78 -33.34
C ARG A 25 -12.11 -2.08 -33.18
N LYS A 26 -12.79 -2.47 -34.27
CA LYS A 26 -13.37 -3.81 -34.41
C LYS A 26 -12.26 -4.76 -34.87
N GLU A 27 -11.93 -5.74 -34.09
CA GLU A 27 -11.39 -7.04 -34.55
C GLU A 27 -11.91 -8.13 -33.64
N ASP A 28 -12.61 -9.11 -34.21
CA ASP A 28 -13.12 -10.32 -33.56
C ASP A 28 -11.97 -11.32 -33.29
N ALA A 29 -10.99 -10.93 -32.50
CA ALA A 29 -10.08 -11.87 -31.85
C ALA A 29 -10.67 -12.22 -30.47
N MET A 30 -10.59 -13.47 -30.08
CA MET A 30 -11.03 -13.95 -28.75
C MET A 30 -10.33 -13.09 -27.68
N GLU A 31 -11.08 -12.12 -27.12
CA GLU A 31 -10.54 -11.09 -26.26
C GLU A 31 -9.93 -11.70 -24.98
N THR A 32 -8.65 -11.54 -24.80
CA THR A 32 -7.93 -12.05 -23.65
C THR A 32 -8.40 -11.36 -22.37
N LYS A 33 -9.07 -12.11 -21.49
CA LYS A 33 -9.60 -11.59 -20.23
C LYS A 33 -8.46 -11.28 -19.20
N LYS A 34 -7.41 -12.10 -19.18
CA LYS A 34 -6.34 -12.02 -18.18
C LYS A 34 -4.98 -11.92 -18.87
N ILE A 35 -4.24 -10.86 -18.57
CA ILE A 35 -2.92 -10.60 -19.12
C ILE A 35 -1.88 -10.93 -18.04
N LEU A 36 -1.02 -11.89 -18.36
CA LEU A 36 0.03 -12.37 -17.46
C LEU A 36 1.41 -12.01 -18.02
N LEU A 37 2.35 -11.79 -17.11
CA LEU A 37 3.78 -11.76 -17.36
C LEU A 37 4.39 -13.07 -16.87
N SER A 38 5.53 -13.47 -17.44
CA SER A 38 6.39 -14.50 -16.89
C SER A 38 7.24 -13.96 -15.73
N GLU A 39 7.90 -14.82 -14.98
CA GLU A 39 8.76 -14.40 -13.86
C GLU A 39 9.94 -13.53 -14.30
N ASP A 40 10.50 -13.80 -15.48
CA ASP A 40 11.61 -13.04 -16.07
C ASP A 40 11.18 -11.66 -16.60
N GLU A 41 9.89 -11.45 -16.84
CA GLU A 41 9.32 -10.14 -17.16
C GLU A 41 9.07 -9.27 -15.90
N MET A 42 9.21 -9.82 -14.70
CA MET A 42 9.00 -9.09 -13.45
C MET A 42 9.99 -7.91 -13.34
N PRO A 43 9.54 -6.71 -12.90
CA PRO A 43 10.43 -5.58 -12.66
C PRO A 43 11.53 -5.92 -11.64
N ARG A 44 12.74 -5.50 -11.91
CA ARG A 44 13.90 -5.68 -11.04
C ARG A 44 14.30 -4.41 -10.29
N GLN A 45 13.61 -3.31 -10.55
CA GLN A 45 13.81 -2.02 -9.90
C GLN A 45 12.47 -1.43 -9.50
N TRP A 46 12.46 -0.63 -8.44
CA TRP A 46 11.37 0.25 -8.09
C TRP A 46 11.56 1.62 -8.73
N TYR A 47 10.46 2.30 -9.00
CA TYR A 47 10.46 3.69 -9.45
C TYR A 47 10.27 4.63 -8.27
N ASN A 48 11.20 5.56 -8.09
CA ASN A 48 11.15 6.59 -7.06
C ASN A 48 10.69 7.93 -7.68
N ILE A 49 9.50 8.37 -7.29
CA ILE A 49 8.92 9.62 -7.79
C ILE A 49 9.68 10.86 -7.30
N LEU A 50 10.41 10.79 -6.18
CA LEU A 50 11.20 11.92 -5.65
C LEU A 50 12.32 12.37 -6.60
N ALA A 51 12.70 11.55 -7.57
CA ALA A 51 13.62 11.97 -8.64
C ALA A 51 12.99 12.97 -9.61
N ASP A 52 11.67 13.00 -9.71
CA ASP A 52 10.93 13.76 -10.72
C ASP A 52 10.05 14.87 -10.14
N ILE A 53 9.85 14.90 -8.82
CA ILE A 53 9.07 15.93 -8.13
C ILE A 53 9.87 16.51 -6.95
N LYS A 54 9.61 17.79 -6.64
CA LYS A 54 10.11 18.38 -5.40
C LYS A 54 9.06 18.19 -4.30
N MET A 55 9.46 17.55 -3.22
CA MET A 55 8.68 17.49 -2.00
C MET A 55 9.38 18.27 -0.88
N ASN A 56 8.59 18.97 -0.07
CA ASN A 56 9.07 19.50 1.20
C ASN A 56 9.24 18.34 2.19
N PRO A 57 10.19 18.39 3.13
CA PRO A 57 10.27 17.41 4.18
C PRO A 57 8.98 17.44 5.02
N PRO A 58 8.56 16.28 5.57
CA PRO A 58 7.40 16.24 6.45
C PRO A 58 7.63 17.13 7.68
N LEU A 59 6.55 17.76 8.15
CA LEU A 59 6.60 18.65 9.31
C LEU A 59 6.21 17.89 10.59
N GLY A 60 7.04 18.01 11.61
CA GLY A 60 6.74 17.61 12.98
C GLY A 60 6.31 18.83 13.82
N PRO A 61 5.98 18.63 15.11
CA PRO A 61 5.61 19.73 16.01
C PRO A 61 6.66 20.85 16.12
N ASP A 62 7.94 20.50 15.99
CA ASP A 62 9.07 21.41 16.15
C ASP A 62 9.70 21.85 14.82
N GLY A 63 9.08 21.54 13.69
CA GLY A 63 9.57 21.88 12.35
C GLY A 63 9.81 20.65 11.44
N PRO A 64 10.61 20.81 10.37
CA PRO A 64 10.88 19.71 9.44
C PRO A 64 11.52 18.51 10.12
N ILE A 65 10.99 17.32 9.83
CA ILE A 65 11.54 16.05 10.34
C ILE A 65 12.84 15.74 9.59
N SER A 66 13.94 15.62 10.32
CA SER A 66 15.22 15.16 9.76
C SER A 66 15.27 13.63 9.71
N PRO A 67 16.09 13.04 8.81
CA PRO A 67 16.32 11.59 8.78
C PRO A 67 16.74 10.99 10.13
N ASP A 68 17.58 11.67 10.89
CA ASP A 68 18.06 11.21 12.21
C ASP A 68 16.93 11.08 13.24
N MET A 69 15.88 11.89 13.13
CA MET A 69 14.71 11.80 14.02
C MET A 69 13.91 10.50 13.78
N LEU A 70 14.06 9.87 12.63
CA LEU A 70 13.40 8.61 12.28
C LEU A 70 14.19 7.37 12.71
N ALA A 71 15.50 7.50 13.04
CA ALA A 71 16.39 6.39 13.36
C ALA A 71 15.95 5.53 14.56
N PRO A 72 15.30 6.06 15.62
CA PRO A 72 14.75 5.21 16.68
C PRO A 72 13.62 4.29 16.22
N VAL A 73 12.92 4.67 15.14
CA VAL A 73 11.70 4.01 14.64
C VAL A 73 11.99 3.09 13.47
N PHE A 74 12.86 3.52 12.52
CA PHE A 74 13.21 2.78 11.30
C PHE A 74 14.70 2.52 11.20
N PRO A 75 15.14 1.44 10.53
CA PRO A 75 16.55 1.21 10.25
C PRO A 75 17.07 2.19 9.20
N MET A 76 18.35 2.53 9.27
CA MET A 76 18.96 3.57 8.44
C MET A 76 18.84 3.30 6.94
N ASN A 77 18.95 2.05 6.51
CA ASN A 77 18.80 1.66 5.11
C ASN A 77 17.39 1.91 4.52
N LEU A 78 16.32 1.92 5.34
CA LEU A 78 14.99 2.38 4.93
C LEU A 78 14.86 3.90 4.97
N ILE A 79 15.53 4.57 5.91
CA ILE A 79 15.58 6.04 5.98
C ILE A 79 16.32 6.60 4.76
N GLU A 80 17.40 5.95 4.32
CA GLU A 80 18.10 6.31 3.08
C GLU A 80 17.16 6.23 1.86
N GLN A 81 16.31 5.22 1.78
CA GLN A 81 15.30 5.12 0.73
C GLN A 81 14.21 6.18 0.85
N GLU A 82 13.82 6.56 2.07
CA GLU A 82 12.80 7.58 2.33
C GLU A 82 13.18 8.93 1.73
N VAL A 83 14.48 9.27 1.74
CA VAL A 83 15.02 10.57 1.29
C VAL A 83 15.79 10.48 -0.03
N SER A 84 15.91 9.29 -0.62
CA SER A 84 16.65 9.09 -1.88
C SER A 84 16.02 9.87 -3.02
N THR A 85 16.87 10.44 -3.87
CA THR A 85 16.49 11.04 -5.15
C THR A 85 16.93 10.20 -6.35
N GLU A 86 17.43 8.99 -6.13
CA GLU A 86 17.69 8.04 -7.20
C GLU A 86 16.38 7.56 -7.80
N ARG A 87 16.25 7.67 -9.14
CA ARG A 87 15.01 7.36 -9.86
C ARG A 87 14.69 5.87 -9.86
N TRP A 88 15.69 5.03 -9.99
CA TRP A 88 15.54 3.58 -10.07
C TRP A 88 16.36 2.94 -8.97
N ILE A 89 15.69 2.21 -8.08
CA ILE A 89 16.31 1.52 -6.95
C ILE A 89 16.16 0.03 -7.16
N ASP A 90 17.27 -0.70 -7.15
CA ASP A 90 17.28 -2.15 -7.37
C ASP A 90 16.50 -2.88 -6.28
N ILE A 91 15.73 -3.88 -6.70
CA ILE A 91 15.03 -4.79 -5.79
C ILE A 91 16.02 -5.90 -5.40
N PRO A 92 16.34 -6.09 -4.13
CA PRO A 92 17.22 -7.18 -3.69
C PRO A 92 16.72 -8.55 -4.15
N GLU A 93 17.65 -9.45 -4.49
CA GLU A 93 17.29 -10.80 -4.98
C GLU A 93 16.48 -11.60 -3.95
N GLU A 94 16.75 -11.44 -2.65
CA GLU A 94 15.99 -12.06 -1.57
C GLU A 94 14.54 -11.55 -1.53
N VAL A 95 14.35 -10.26 -1.76
CA VAL A 95 13.00 -9.66 -1.87
C VAL A 95 12.31 -10.20 -3.10
N LEU A 96 12.98 -10.21 -4.26
CA LEU A 96 12.45 -10.79 -5.50
C LEU A 96 12.08 -12.26 -5.32
N GLY A 97 12.92 -13.04 -4.63
CA GLY A 97 12.65 -14.46 -4.34
C GLY A 97 11.34 -14.68 -3.60
N VAL A 98 11.03 -13.83 -2.60
CA VAL A 98 9.76 -13.90 -1.87
C VAL A 98 8.60 -13.37 -2.72
N LEU A 99 8.80 -12.26 -3.44
CA LEU A 99 7.77 -11.68 -4.30
C LEU A 99 7.30 -12.66 -5.39
N LYS A 100 8.17 -13.49 -5.94
CA LYS A 100 7.84 -14.53 -6.94
C LYS A 100 6.82 -15.56 -6.48
N ILE A 101 6.53 -15.67 -5.18
CA ILE A 101 5.46 -16.56 -4.67
C ILE A 101 4.10 -16.19 -5.29
N TRP A 102 3.85 -14.89 -5.60
CA TRP A 102 2.57 -14.44 -6.17
C TRP A 102 2.70 -13.46 -7.34
N ARG A 103 3.90 -12.94 -7.59
CA ARG A 103 4.16 -12.00 -8.70
C ARG A 103 4.79 -12.70 -9.89
N PRO A 104 4.58 -12.19 -11.11
CA PRO A 104 3.74 -11.03 -11.45
C PRO A 104 2.25 -11.25 -11.20
N SER A 105 1.57 -10.24 -10.63
CA SER A 105 0.12 -10.32 -10.41
C SER A 105 -0.65 -10.06 -11.72
N PRO A 106 -1.86 -10.63 -11.91
CA PRO A 106 -2.57 -10.49 -13.16
C PRO A 106 -3.15 -9.10 -13.38
N LEU A 107 -3.17 -8.64 -14.63
CA LEU A 107 -4.03 -7.58 -15.11
C LEU A 107 -5.26 -8.21 -15.76
N ILE A 108 -6.45 -7.81 -15.37
CA ILE A 108 -7.70 -8.45 -15.77
C ILE A 108 -8.63 -7.41 -16.41
N ARG A 109 -9.19 -7.73 -17.57
CA ARG A 109 -10.23 -6.91 -18.18
C ARG A 109 -11.57 -7.17 -17.54
N ALA A 110 -12.30 -6.12 -17.21
CA ALA A 110 -13.54 -6.15 -16.46
C ALA A 110 -14.77 -6.09 -17.36
N TYR A 111 -14.93 -7.02 -18.30
CA TYR A 111 -16.03 -7.06 -19.28
C TYR A 111 -17.43 -6.90 -18.66
N GLU A 112 -17.68 -7.54 -17.53
CA GLU A 112 -18.99 -7.46 -16.88
C GLU A 112 -19.26 -6.06 -16.29
N LEU A 113 -18.19 -5.37 -15.85
CA LEU A 113 -18.30 -3.98 -15.39
C LEU A 113 -18.52 -3.03 -16.56
N GLU A 114 -17.79 -3.21 -17.66
CA GLU A 114 -17.98 -2.45 -18.89
C GLU A 114 -19.44 -2.54 -19.36
N LYS A 115 -19.98 -3.76 -19.40
CA LYS A 115 -21.38 -4.04 -19.76
C LYS A 115 -22.38 -3.43 -18.75
N ALA A 116 -22.10 -3.56 -17.45
CA ALA A 116 -22.99 -3.03 -16.41
C ALA A 116 -23.05 -1.50 -16.40
N LEU A 117 -21.98 -0.83 -16.84
CA LEU A 117 -21.91 0.63 -16.98
C LEU A 117 -22.40 1.13 -18.34
N ASP A 118 -22.72 0.23 -19.28
CA ASP A 118 -23.07 0.56 -20.66
C ASP A 118 -22.07 1.55 -21.30
N THR A 119 -20.76 1.22 -21.16
CA THR A 119 -19.67 2.09 -21.59
C THR A 119 -18.85 1.45 -22.70
N PRO A 120 -18.36 2.22 -23.70
CA PRO A 120 -17.39 1.75 -24.68
C PRO A 120 -15.95 1.69 -24.12
N ALA A 121 -15.73 2.18 -22.90
CA ALA A 121 -14.41 2.17 -22.26
C ALA A 121 -13.95 0.74 -21.98
N ARG A 122 -12.67 0.48 -22.24
CA ARG A 122 -12.03 -0.78 -21.86
C ARG A 122 -11.48 -0.64 -20.45
N ILE A 123 -12.04 -1.41 -19.50
CA ILE A 123 -11.74 -1.32 -18.07
C ILE A 123 -10.83 -2.49 -17.66
N TYR A 124 -9.68 -2.16 -17.12
CA TYR A 124 -8.73 -3.13 -16.57
C TYR A 124 -8.55 -2.91 -15.07
N TYR A 125 -8.30 -3.98 -14.34
CA TYR A 125 -7.89 -3.87 -12.95
C TYR A 125 -6.68 -4.76 -12.67
N LYS A 126 -5.70 -4.20 -11.96
CA LYS A 126 -4.54 -4.92 -11.46
C LYS A 126 -4.92 -5.66 -10.20
N TYR A 127 -4.91 -6.99 -10.23
CA TYR A 127 -5.46 -7.80 -9.15
C TYR A 127 -4.38 -8.22 -8.15
N GLU A 128 -4.26 -7.50 -7.06
CA GLU A 128 -3.30 -7.75 -5.98
C GLU A 128 -3.81 -8.74 -4.90
N GLY A 129 -5.01 -9.28 -5.07
CA GLY A 129 -5.60 -10.28 -4.16
C GLY A 129 -4.98 -11.68 -4.26
N VAL A 130 -4.03 -11.89 -5.17
CA VAL A 130 -3.31 -13.16 -5.36
C VAL A 130 -2.18 -13.37 -4.35
N SER A 131 -1.81 -12.36 -3.59
CA SER A 131 -0.78 -12.49 -2.55
C SER A 131 -1.26 -13.36 -1.37
N PRO A 132 -0.36 -14.00 -0.60
CA PRO A 132 -0.76 -14.86 0.52
C PRO A 132 -1.72 -14.21 1.52
N PRO A 133 -1.55 -12.94 1.94
CA PRO A 133 -2.53 -12.26 2.79
C PRO A 133 -3.69 -11.58 2.02
N GLY A 134 -3.73 -11.69 0.69
CA GLY A 134 -4.84 -11.24 -0.15
C GLY A 134 -4.91 -9.72 -0.39
N SER A 135 -3.77 -9.02 -0.53
CA SER A 135 -3.72 -7.58 -0.80
C SER A 135 -2.38 -7.14 -1.41
N HIS A 136 -2.27 -5.84 -1.80
CA HIS A 136 -1.03 -5.22 -2.27
C HIS A 136 0.04 -5.04 -1.16
N LYS A 137 -0.36 -5.08 0.10
CA LYS A 137 0.51 -4.71 1.23
C LYS A 137 1.80 -5.54 1.37
N PRO A 138 1.84 -6.83 1.01
CA PRO A 138 3.07 -7.62 1.09
C PRO A 138 4.23 -7.08 0.25
N ASN A 139 3.97 -6.32 -0.81
CA ASN A 139 5.04 -5.77 -1.65
C ASN A 139 6.03 -4.91 -0.84
N THR A 140 5.51 -4.06 0.04
CA THR A 140 6.35 -3.28 0.95
C THR A 140 6.71 -4.04 2.23
N ALA A 141 5.82 -4.89 2.75
CA ALA A 141 6.10 -5.65 3.97
C ALA A 141 7.34 -6.55 3.81
N VAL A 142 7.47 -7.22 2.66
CA VAL A 142 8.63 -8.07 2.33
C VAL A 142 9.91 -7.23 2.25
N ALA A 143 9.89 -6.09 1.57
CA ALA A 143 11.03 -5.19 1.50
C ALA A 143 11.41 -4.66 2.89
N GLN A 144 10.44 -4.17 3.68
CA GLN A 144 10.71 -3.67 5.03
C GLN A 144 11.28 -4.76 5.95
N ALA A 145 10.75 -5.98 5.90
CA ALA A 145 11.28 -7.10 6.69
C ALA A 145 12.71 -7.45 6.29
N TYR A 146 13.00 -7.49 4.99
CA TYR A 146 14.35 -7.72 4.48
C TYR A 146 15.35 -6.67 5.01
N TYR A 147 15.07 -5.38 4.80
CA TYR A 147 15.96 -4.30 5.20
C TYR A 147 16.15 -4.21 6.72
N ASN A 148 15.11 -4.52 7.50
CA ASN A 148 15.24 -4.64 8.95
C ASN A 148 16.18 -5.80 9.35
N LYS A 149 16.01 -6.97 8.73
CA LYS A 149 16.89 -8.13 8.96
C LYS A 149 18.35 -7.80 8.63
N GLU A 150 18.60 -7.18 7.47
CA GLU A 150 19.94 -6.78 7.05
C GLU A 150 20.57 -5.78 8.02
N PHE A 151 19.76 -4.92 8.63
CA PHE A 151 20.21 -3.97 9.67
C PHE A 151 20.43 -4.65 11.05
N GLY A 152 20.17 -5.94 11.18
CA GLY A 152 20.36 -6.71 12.42
C GLY A 152 19.17 -6.70 13.38
N ILE A 153 18.01 -6.17 12.96
CA ILE A 153 16.76 -6.17 13.75
C ILE A 153 16.24 -7.60 13.90
N LYS A 154 15.64 -7.89 15.05
CA LYS A 154 15.07 -9.21 15.37
C LYS A 154 13.55 -9.21 15.46
N ARG A 155 12.95 -8.06 15.76
CA ARG A 155 11.51 -7.93 15.95
C ARG A 155 10.97 -6.70 15.22
N LEU A 156 9.82 -6.87 14.57
CA LEU A 156 9.02 -5.77 14.06
C LEU A 156 7.73 -5.60 14.87
N THR A 157 7.41 -4.35 15.19
CA THR A 157 6.12 -3.96 15.74
C THR A 157 5.34 -3.18 14.70
N THR A 158 4.02 -3.29 14.74
CA THR A 158 3.15 -2.51 13.88
C THR A 158 1.73 -2.42 14.43
N GLU A 159 1.00 -1.45 13.93
CA GLU A 159 -0.45 -1.37 14.08
C GLU A 159 -1.17 -2.10 12.94
N THR A 160 -2.46 -2.37 13.14
CA THR A 160 -3.35 -2.72 12.03
C THR A 160 -4.79 -2.37 12.38
N GLY A 161 -5.52 -1.77 11.44
CA GLY A 161 -6.95 -1.52 11.56
C GLY A 161 -7.75 -2.81 11.40
N ALA A 162 -8.08 -3.16 10.15
CA ALA A 162 -8.88 -4.35 9.81
C ALA A 162 -8.07 -5.66 9.73
N GLY A 163 -6.77 -5.63 10.00
CA GLY A 163 -5.88 -6.78 10.03
C GLY A 163 -5.11 -7.06 8.74
N GLN A 164 -5.32 -6.31 7.66
CA GLN A 164 -4.63 -6.57 6.38
C GLN A 164 -3.14 -6.26 6.44
N TRP A 165 -2.76 -5.12 7.04
CA TRP A 165 -1.36 -4.76 7.18
C TRP A 165 -0.64 -5.72 8.14
N GLY A 166 -1.22 -5.98 9.32
CA GLY A 166 -0.67 -6.96 10.27
C GLY A 166 -0.46 -8.33 9.64
N SER A 167 -1.42 -8.81 8.83
CA SER A 167 -1.27 -10.08 8.11
C SER A 167 -0.14 -10.04 7.08
N ALA A 168 0.04 -8.92 6.37
CA ALA A 168 1.11 -8.75 5.39
C ALA A 168 2.50 -8.75 6.06
N LEU A 169 2.64 -8.04 7.17
CA LEU A 169 3.89 -7.99 7.92
C LEU A 169 4.19 -9.34 8.60
N ALA A 170 3.18 -10.01 9.17
CA ALA A 170 3.34 -11.36 9.73
C ALA A 170 3.88 -12.34 8.70
N PHE A 171 3.32 -12.35 7.48
CA PHE A 171 3.82 -13.13 6.37
C PHE A 171 5.29 -12.78 6.06
N ALA A 172 5.60 -11.50 5.89
CA ALA A 172 6.94 -11.05 5.54
C ALA A 172 7.97 -11.41 6.63
N CYS A 173 7.65 -11.21 7.91
CA CYS A 173 8.51 -11.59 9.02
C CYS A 173 8.81 -13.10 9.04
N SER A 174 7.81 -13.94 8.72
CA SER A 174 8.01 -15.40 8.65
C SER A 174 9.00 -15.80 7.56
N GLN A 175 9.08 -15.05 6.44
CA GLN A 175 10.03 -15.33 5.35
C GLN A 175 11.49 -15.02 5.74
N PHE A 176 11.68 -14.06 6.65
CA PHE A 176 13.02 -13.60 7.03
C PHE A 176 13.44 -13.99 8.45
N GLY A 177 12.61 -14.75 9.16
CA GLY A 177 12.91 -15.22 10.52
C GLY A 177 12.88 -14.11 11.57
N LEU A 178 12.03 -13.09 11.37
CA LEU A 178 11.81 -12.00 12.32
C LEU A 178 10.59 -12.29 13.21
N GLU A 179 10.65 -11.86 14.46
CA GLU A 179 9.47 -11.80 15.32
C GLU A 179 8.56 -10.66 14.85
N CYS A 180 7.24 -10.87 14.96
CA CYS A 180 6.25 -9.87 14.59
C CYS A 180 5.24 -9.66 15.72
N LYS A 181 5.07 -8.42 16.18
CA LYS A 181 4.09 -8.00 17.18
C LYS A 181 3.14 -6.98 16.57
N VAL A 182 1.85 -7.29 16.58
CA VAL A 182 0.81 -6.50 15.90
C VAL A 182 -0.20 -5.99 16.91
N PHE A 183 -0.39 -4.67 16.96
CA PHE A 183 -1.45 -4.01 17.72
C PHE A 183 -2.65 -3.79 16.80
N MET A 184 -3.72 -4.56 17.02
CA MET A 184 -4.91 -4.51 16.18
C MET A 184 -6.03 -3.73 16.87
N VAL A 185 -6.64 -2.78 16.16
CA VAL A 185 -7.77 -2.00 16.68
C VAL A 185 -8.83 -2.93 17.27
N ARG A 186 -9.21 -2.72 18.54
CA ARG A 186 -10.02 -3.62 19.38
C ARG A 186 -11.29 -4.08 18.68
N ILE A 187 -12.09 -3.18 18.15
CA ILE A 187 -13.33 -3.56 17.46
C ILE A 187 -13.08 -4.53 16.29
N SER A 188 -12.01 -4.34 15.54
CA SER A 188 -11.64 -5.26 14.46
C SER A 188 -11.04 -6.56 14.98
N PHE A 189 -10.29 -6.52 16.08
CA PHE A 189 -9.75 -7.70 16.75
C PHE A 189 -10.86 -8.67 17.17
N ASP A 190 -11.97 -8.14 17.66
CA ASP A 190 -13.12 -8.94 18.11
C ASP A 190 -13.96 -9.43 16.92
N GLN A 191 -14.23 -8.55 15.94
CA GLN A 191 -15.10 -8.86 14.79
C GLN A 191 -14.43 -9.73 13.72
N LYS A 192 -13.09 -9.81 13.66
CA LYS A 192 -12.35 -10.49 12.61
C LYS A 192 -11.40 -11.57 13.12
N PRO A 193 -11.91 -12.62 13.77
CA PRO A 193 -11.08 -13.66 14.40
C PRO A 193 -10.15 -14.38 13.41
N TYR A 194 -10.56 -14.53 12.15
CA TYR A 194 -9.74 -15.18 11.14
C TYR A 194 -8.47 -14.39 10.78
N ARG A 195 -8.45 -13.06 10.97
CA ARG A 195 -7.23 -12.27 10.79
C ARG A 195 -6.19 -12.59 11.85
N LYS A 196 -6.62 -12.78 13.11
CA LYS A 196 -5.73 -13.22 14.21
C LYS A 196 -5.16 -14.61 13.92
N ALA A 197 -6.01 -15.54 13.50
CA ALA A 197 -5.59 -16.90 13.14
C ALA A 197 -4.57 -16.89 11.99
N MET A 198 -4.80 -16.09 10.96
CA MET A 198 -3.87 -15.91 9.84
C MET A 198 -2.52 -15.37 10.30
N MET A 199 -2.49 -14.31 11.12
CA MET A 199 -1.25 -13.77 11.68
C MET A 199 -0.51 -14.79 12.55
N ALA A 200 -1.23 -15.55 13.37
CA ALA A 200 -0.67 -16.60 14.21
C ALA A 200 -0.08 -17.77 13.38
N THR A 201 -0.66 -18.09 12.23
CA THR A 201 -0.12 -19.11 11.30
C THR A 201 1.29 -18.73 10.82
N TRP A 202 1.58 -17.44 10.69
CA TRP A 202 2.91 -16.92 10.36
C TRP A 202 3.74 -16.53 11.58
N GLY A 203 3.35 -16.98 12.79
CA GLY A 203 4.13 -16.79 14.02
C GLY A 203 4.01 -15.40 14.66
N ALA A 204 3.13 -14.52 14.19
CA ALA A 204 2.97 -13.20 14.78
C ALA A 204 2.09 -13.21 16.04
N LYS A 205 2.46 -12.37 17.01
CA LYS A 205 1.64 -12.07 18.19
C LYS A 205 0.72 -10.89 17.90
N CYS A 206 -0.58 -11.12 17.82
CA CYS A 206 -1.59 -10.10 17.60
C CYS A 206 -2.29 -9.75 18.93
N ILE A 207 -2.33 -8.45 19.27
CA ILE A 207 -2.84 -7.90 20.53
C ILE A 207 -3.95 -6.90 20.21
N ALA A 208 -5.04 -6.92 21.01
CA ALA A 208 -6.07 -5.89 20.91
C ALA A 208 -5.54 -4.55 21.41
N SER A 209 -5.72 -3.48 20.65
CA SER A 209 -5.35 -2.12 21.00
C SER A 209 -6.60 -1.27 21.29
N PRO A 210 -6.65 -0.54 22.44
CA PRO A 210 -5.59 -0.38 23.44
C PRO A 210 -5.36 -1.62 24.30
N SER A 211 -4.10 -1.78 24.77
CA SER A 211 -3.67 -2.89 25.61
C SER A 211 -3.00 -2.39 26.90
N THR A 212 -2.77 -3.30 27.83
CA THR A 212 -1.98 -3.02 29.05
C THR A 212 -0.49 -3.28 28.86
N GLU A 213 -0.03 -3.63 27.66
CA GLU A 213 1.40 -3.91 27.37
C GLU A 213 2.21 -2.63 27.13
N THR A 214 1.55 -1.48 27.02
CA THR A 214 2.16 -0.17 26.76
C THR A 214 1.59 0.88 27.72
N GLN A 215 2.33 1.96 27.93
CA GLN A 215 1.84 3.10 28.73
C GLN A 215 0.72 3.83 27.99
N ALA A 216 0.86 4.04 26.68
CA ALA A 216 -0.15 4.66 25.83
C ALA A 216 -1.49 3.89 25.89
N GLY A 217 -1.44 2.58 25.72
CA GLY A 217 -2.64 1.72 25.83
C GLY A 217 -3.26 1.72 27.21
N SER A 218 -2.44 1.60 28.25
CA SER A 218 -2.89 1.62 29.66
C SER A 218 -3.56 2.94 30.04
N ALA A 219 -3.01 4.08 29.58
CA ALA A 219 -3.59 5.40 29.82
C ALA A 219 -4.99 5.53 29.19
N VAL A 220 -5.15 5.06 27.95
CA VAL A 220 -6.45 5.06 27.26
C VAL A 220 -7.47 4.16 27.98
N LEU A 221 -7.08 2.94 28.36
CA LEU A 221 -7.95 2.02 29.10
C LEU A 221 -8.33 2.55 30.49
N GLY A 222 -7.45 3.34 31.12
CA GLY A 222 -7.77 4.02 32.38
C GLY A 222 -8.84 5.11 32.24
N MET A 223 -8.94 5.74 31.06
CA MET A 223 -9.96 6.75 30.77
C MET A 223 -11.27 6.13 30.27
N ASP A 224 -11.19 5.14 29.40
CA ASP A 224 -12.33 4.44 28.80
C ASP A 224 -12.01 2.95 28.62
N PRO A 225 -12.37 2.10 29.60
CA PRO A 225 -12.14 0.66 29.54
C PRO A 225 -12.86 -0.06 28.38
N ASP A 226 -13.97 0.50 27.91
CA ASP A 226 -14.85 -0.09 26.90
C ASP A 226 -14.58 0.48 25.49
N THR A 227 -13.56 1.30 25.33
CA THR A 227 -13.23 1.94 24.06
C THR A 227 -13.08 0.92 22.92
N PRO A 228 -13.66 1.19 21.72
CA PRO A 228 -13.46 0.34 20.54
C PRO A 228 -12.04 0.40 19.98
N GLY A 229 -11.21 1.30 20.50
CA GLY A 229 -9.88 1.60 19.97
C GLY A 229 -9.90 2.45 18.70
N SER A 230 -8.73 2.89 18.31
CA SER A 230 -8.52 3.61 17.04
C SER A 230 -7.18 3.25 16.43
N LEU A 231 -7.01 3.58 15.14
CA LEU A 231 -5.73 3.34 14.46
C LEU A 231 -4.60 4.17 15.08
N GLY A 232 -4.88 5.42 15.48
CA GLY A 232 -3.90 6.30 16.15
C GLY A 232 -3.40 5.71 17.47
N ILE A 233 -4.29 5.15 18.29
CA ILE A 233 -3.91 4.48 19.54
C ILE A 233 -3.00 3.28 19.23
N ALA A 234 -3.37 2.44 18.27
CA ALA A 234 -2.58 1.27 17.89
C ALA A 234 -1.19 1.65 17.33
N ILE A 235 -1.08 2.78 16.60
CA ILE A 235 0.19 3.35 16.17
C ILE A 235 1.04 3.74 17.38
N SER A 236 0.46 4.49 18.33
CA SER A 236 1.18 4.92 19.54
C SER A 236 1.74 3.72 20.31
N GLU A 237 0.96 2.66 20.49
CA GLU A 237 1.40 1.44 21.15
C GLU A 237 2.52 0.71 20.39
N ALA A 238 2.39 0.61 19.06
CA ALA A 238 3.37 -0.06 18.22
C ALA A 238 4.71 0.70 18.20
N VAL A 239 4.67 2.03 18.12
CA VAL A 239 5.86 2.88 18.18
C VAL A 239 6.50 2.82 19.58
N GLU A 240 5.71 2.95 20.65
CA GLU A 240 6.20 2.82 22.03
C GLU A 240 6.93 1.49 22.22
N ALA A 241 6.32 0.38 21.79
CA ALA A 241 6.93 -0.94 21.90
C ALA A 241 8.24 -1.10 21.12
N ALA A 242 8.44 -0.29 20.06
CA ALA A 242 9.70 -0.27 19.32
C ALA A 242 10.78 0.58 20.04
N VAL A 243 10.41 1.82 20.44
CA VAL A 243 11.40 2.77 20.96
C VAL A 243 11.77 2.51 22.42
N THR A 244 10.96 1.78 23.17
CA THR A 244 11.26 1.39 24.56
C THR A 244 11.98 0.04 24.69
N ASP A 245 12.27 -0.63 23.56
CA ASP A 245 13.05 -1.87 23.60
C ASP A 245 14.52 -1.58 23.93
N GLU A 246 14.91 -1.89 25.16
CA GLU A 246 16.28 -1.68 25.68
C GLU A 246 17.36 -2.45 24.90
N THR A 247 16.97 -3.50 24.16
CA THR A 247 17.91 -4.29 23.36
C THR A 247 18.29 -3.59 22.04
N GLY A 248 17.50 -2.59 21.62
CA GLY A 248 17.65 -1.89 20.34
C GLY A 248 17.39 -2.76 19.12
N GLN A 249 16.87 -3.98 19.31
CA GLN A 249 16.65 -4.97 18.24
C GLN A 249 15.20 -4.96 17.71
N THR A 250 14.38 -4.01 18.15
CA THR A 250 13.00 -3.84 17.69
C THR A 250 12.88 -2.56 16.87
N ARG A 251 12.13 -2.60 15.77
CA ARG A 251 11.75 -1.43 14.96
C ARG A 251 10.27 -1.48 14.62
N TYR A 252 9.73 -0.32 14.35
CA TYR A 252 8.37 -0.15 13.86
C TYR A 252 8.31 -0.31 12.34
N SER A 253 7.20 -0.79 11.83
CA SER A 253 6.94 -0.95 10.40
C SER A 253 5.59 -0.37 10.03
N LEU A 254 5.52 0.43 8.96
CA LEU A 254 4.32 1.15 8.55
C LEU A 254 3.89 0.73 7.13
N GLY A 255 2.59 0.48 6.96
CA GLY A 255 2.04 -0.06 5.70
C GLY A 255 1.66 0.98 4.64
N SER A 256 1.86 2.27 4.91
CA SER A 256 1.48 3.36 4.00
C SER A 256 2.19 4.67 4.40
N VAL A 257 1.83 5.79 3.76
CA VAL A 257 2.23 7.17 4.07
C VAL A 257 3.67 7.52 3.65
N LEU A 258 4.66 6.74 4.05
CA LEU A 258 6.08 7.03 3.85
C LEU A 258 6.53 6.75 2.40
N ASN A 259 7.53 7.52 1.93
CA ASN A 259 8.00 7.40 0.55
C ASN A 259 8.58 6.01 0.23
N HIS A 260 9.38 5.42 1.12
CA HIS A 260 9.91 4.07 0.91
C HIS A 260 8.78 3.02 0.79
N VAL A 261 7.67 3.19 1.49
CA VAL A 261 6.49 2.33 1.35
C VAL A 261 5.88 2.47 -0.05
N MET A 262 5.70 3.71 -0.51
CA MET A 262 5.14 4.00 -1.84
C MET A 262 6.08 3.53 -2.95
N LEU A 263 7.38 3.71 -2.78
CA LEU A 263 8.44 3.21 -3.66
C LEU A 263 8.31 1.70 -3.88
N HIS A 264 8.27 0.91 -2.81
CA HIS A 264 8.16 -0.55 -2.90
C HIS A 264 6.87 -1.01 -3.61
N GLN A 265 5.81 -0.24 -3.54
CA GLN A 265 4.55 -0.55 -4.21
C GLN A 265 4.59 -0.32 -5.73
N THR A 266 5.55 0.46 -6.25
CA THR A 266 5.60 0.79 -7.68
C THR A 266 5.79 -0.41 -8.59
N ILE A 267 6.22 -1.56 -8.08
CA ILE A 267 6.23 -2.82 -8.82
C ILE A 267 4.87 -3.15 -9.45
N ILE A 268 3.77 -2.72 -8.81
CA ILE A 268 2.39 -2.90 -9.31
C ILE A 268 2.19 -2.21 -10.66
N GLY A 269 2.51 -0.92 -10.72
CA GLY A 269 2.35 -0.10 -11.93
C GLY A 269 3.38 -0.44 -13.00
N LEU A 270 4.61 -0.83 -12.60
CA LEU A 270 5.64 -1.28 -13.53
C LEU A 270 5.23 -2.58 -14.25
N GLU A 271 4.62 -3.54 -13.54
CA GLU A 271 4.02 -4.71 -14.17
C GLU A 271 2.82 -4.34 -15.03
N ALA A 272 1.93 -3.46 -14.53
CA ALA A 272 0.75 -3.03 -15.26
C ALA A 272 1.12 -2.38 -16.61
N LYS A 273 2.18 -1.57 -16.67
CA LYS A 273 2.69 -0.99 -17.92
C LYS A 273 3.09 -2.05 -18.93
N LYS A 274 3.88 -3.04 -18.52
CA LYS A 274 4.27 -4.16 -19.37
C LYS A 274 3.07 -5.00 -19.83
N GLN A 275 2.09 -5.18 -18.96
CA GLN A 275 0.87 -5.91 -19.29
C GLN A 275 -0.01 -5.15 -20.28
N MET A 276 -0.13 -3.82 -20.15
CA MET A 276 -0.85 -2.97 -21.11
C MET A 276 -0.12 -2.98 -22.48
N GLU A 277 1.21 -2.89 -22.49
CA GLU A 277 2.00 -3.03 -23.70
C GLU A 277 1.76 -4.39 -24.40
N LYS A 278 1.74 -5.49 -23.61
CA LYS A 278 1.44 -6.84 -24.10
C LYS A 278 0.02 -6.97 -24.66
N ALA A 279 -0.91 -6.17 -24.15
CA ALA A 279 -2.26 -6.04 -24.69
C ALA A 279 -2.33 -5.18 -25.96
N GLY A 280 -1.24 -4.53 -26.35
CA GLY A 280 -1.23 -3.56 -27.46
C GLY A 280 -1.95 -2.25 -27.12
N GLU A 281 -2.03 -1.89 -25.83
CA GLU A 281 -2.79 -0.74 -25.33
C GLU A 281 -1.95 0.13 -24.39
N TYR A 282 -2.43 1.35 -24.17
CA TYR A 282 -1.96 2.25 -23.14
C TYR A 282 -3.18 2.91 -22.45
N PRO A 283 -3.20 3.07 -21.11
CA PRO A 283 -4.37 3.62 -20.45
C PRO A 283 -4.50 5.13 -20.65
N ASP A 284 -5.70 5.60 -21.00
CA ASP A 284 -6.04 7.02 -20.99
C ASP A 284 -6.26 7.53 -19.56
N VAL A 285 -6.68 6.62 -18.67
CA VAL A 285 -7.03 6.94 -17.29
C VAL A 285 -6.48 5.88 -16.34
N VAL A 286 -5.81 6.32 -15.27
CA VAL A 286 -5.37 5.48 -14.15
C VAL A 286 -6.11 5.91 -12.88
N ILE A 287 -6.78 4.97 -12.23
CA ILE A 287 -7.57 5.22 -11.01
C ILE A 287 -7.05 4.34 -9.89
N GLY A 288 -6.80 4.91 -8.71
CA GLY A 288 -6.37 4.14 -7.54
C GLY A 288 -6.99 4.64 -6.24
N CYS A 289 -7.19 3.73 -5.28
CA CYS A 289 -7.68 4.07 -3.95
C CYS A 289 -6.60 4.78 -3.14
N ALA A 290 -6.97 5.86 -2.45
CA ALA A 290 -6.10 6.59 -1.55
C ALA A 290 -6.69 6.59 -0.12
N GLY A 291 -6.18 5.70 0.73
CA GLY A 291 -6.27 5.83 2.18
C GLY A 291 -4.99 6.53 2.65
N GLY A 292 -3.98 5.77 3.09
CA GLY A 292 -2.63 6.30 3.33
C GLY A 292 -1.77 6.45 2.07
N GLY A 293 -2.31 6.23 0.86
CA GLY A 293 -1.66 6.49 -0.42
C GLY A 293 -0.96 5.30 -1.10
N SER A 294 -0.60 4.23 -0.39
CA SER A 294 0.25 3.15 -0.93
C SER A 294 -0.37 2.37 -2.09
N ASN A 295 -1.69 2.15 -2.09
CA ASN A 295 -2.39 1.51 -3.20
C ASN A 295 -2.34 2.38 -4.46
N PHE A 296 -2.70 3.66 -4.30
CA PHE A 296 -2.66 4.63 -5.39
C PHE A 296 -1.25 4.79 -5.96
N ALA A 297 -0.26 5.06 -5.09
CA ALA A 297 1.12 5.26 -5.48
C ALA A 297 1.69 4.06 -6.25
N GLY A 298 1.44 2.84 -5.75
CA GLY A 298 1.92 1.62 -6.37
C GLY A 298 1.48 1.46 -7.82
N LEU A 299 0.22 1.76 -8.11
CA LEU A 299 -0.30 1.70 -9.47
C LEU A 299 0.10 2.94 -10.29
N ALA A 300 -0.10 4.13 -9.72
CA ALA A 300 -0.12 5.39 -10.47
C ALA A 300 1.26 6.00 -10.71
N PHE A 301 2.23 5.86 -9.80
CA PHE A 301 3.53 6.54 -9.93
C PHE A 301 4.30 6.18 -11.20
N PRO A 302 4.38 4.89 -11.64
CA PRO A 302 4.99 4.57 -12.92
C PRO A 302 4.31 5.23 -14.14
N PHE A 303 3.01 5.48 -14.09
CA PHE A 303 2.28 6.24 -15.12
C PHE A 303 2.45 7.76 -14.94
N ALA A 304 2.62 8.24 -13.70
CA ALA A 304 2.98 9.63 -13.43
C ALA A 304 4.35 9.98 -14.03
N HIS A 305 5.32 9.06 -13.99
CA HIS A 305 6.59 9.21 -14.71
C HIS A 305 6.36 9.43 -16.20
N ASP A 306 5.50 8.65 -16.84
CA ASP A 306 5.19 8.82 -18.26
C ASP A 306 4.49 10.15 -18.52
N LYS A 307 3.57 10.58 -17.66
CA LYS A 307 2.89 11.87 -17.75
C LYS A 307 3.86 13.05 -17.65
N ILE A 308 4.80 13.01 -16.70
CA ILE A 308 5.85 14.02 -16.54
C ILE A 308 6.71 14.10 -17.84
N ASN A 309 6.92 12.96 -18.50
CA ASN A 309 7.66 12.87 -19.75
C ASN A 309 6.79 13.08 -21.01
N GLY A 310 5.59 13.65 -20.87
CA GLY A 310 4.76 14.15 -21.96
C GLY A 310 3.71 13.17 -22.52
N LYS A 311 3.51 12.00 -21.91
CA LYS A 311 2.39 11.13 -22.29
C LYS A 311 1.07 11.69 -21.76
N ASP A 312 0.04 11.62 -22.59
CA ASP A 312 -1.32 12.01 -22.18
C ASP A 312 -1.99 10.87 -21.43
N VAL A 313 -2.03 10.98 -20.09
CA VAL A 313 -2.72 10.07 -19.19
C VAL A 313 -3.33 10.86 -18.02
N ALA A 314 -4.60 10.65 -17.75
CA ALA A 314 -5.27 11.20 -16.59
C ALA A 314 -5.07 10.27 -15.38
N ILE A 315 -4.76 10.84 -14.20
CA ILE A 315 -4.50 10.06 -12.99
C ILE A 315 -5.40 10.58 -11.88
N TYR A 316 -6.24 9.69 -11.31
CA TYR A 316 -7.23 10.03 -10.30
C TYR A 316 -7.06 9.21 -9.03
N PRO A 317 -6.65 9.83 -7.91
CA PRO A 317 -6.78 9.25 -6.60
C PRO A 317 -8.25 9.29 -6.14
N VAL A 318 -8.73 8.20 -5.56
CA VAL A 318 -10.09 8.10 -5.03
C VAL A 318 -10.02 7.82 -3.53
N GLU A 319 -10.59 8.72 -2.73
CA GLU A 319 -10.61 8.63 -1.28
C GLU A 319 -12.03 8.52 -0.72
N PRO A 320 -12.22 7.99 0.50
CA PRO A 320 -13.54 7.94 1.13
C PRO A 320 -13.98 9.34 1.58
N GLU A 321 -15.24 9.69 1.32
CA GLU A 321 -15.82 10.97 1.77
C GLU A 321 -15.75 11.17 3.30
N ALA A 322 -15.80 10.06 4.05
CA ALA A 322 -15.74 10.09 5.51
C ALA A 322 -14.33 10.47 6.05
N CYS A 323 -13.27 10.36 5.22
CA CYS A 323 -11.90 10.69 5.62
C CYS A 323 -11.15 11.31 4.42
N PRO A 324 -11.48 12.55 4.03
CA PRO A 324 -11.00 13.18 2.80
C PRO A 324 -9.66 13.87 3.01
N THR A 325 -8.58 13.10 3.05
CA THR A 325 -7.21 13.60 3.31
C THR A 325 -6.63 14.40 2.14
N LEU A 326 -7.00 14.05 0.90
CA LEU A 326 -6.46 14.72 -0.30
C LEU A 326 -7.25 15.96 -0.72
N THR A 327 -8.55 16.02 -0.45
CA THR A 327 -9.43 17.08 -0.97
C THR A 327 -9.82 18.12 0.07
N ARG A 328 -9.80 17.80 1.37
CA ARG A 328 -10.27 18.68 2.43
C ARG A 328 -9.26 18.93 3.54
N ALA A 329 -8.22 18.09 3.67
CA ALA A 329 -7.16 18.36 4.63
C ALA A 329 -6.26 19.49 4.14
N PRO A 330 -5.70 20.32 5.04
CA PRO A 330 -4.66 21.28 4.65
C PRO A 330 -3.42 20.54 4.19
N PHE A 331 -2.75 21.07 3.19
CA PHE A 331 -1.40 20.63 2.84
C PHE A 331 -0.43 21.16 3.91
N ALA A 332 0.27 20.27 4.59
CA ALA A 332 1.22 20.58 5.64
C ALA A 332 2.61 20.05 5.33
#